data_af5338fc654f95b0526f0bee49b882cb
#
_entry.id   af5338fc654f95b0526f0bee49b882cb
#
_cell.length_a   1.000
_cell.length_b   1.000
_cell.length_c   1.000
_cell.angle_alpha   90.00
_cell.angle_beta   90.00
_cell.angle_gamma   90.00
#
_symmetry.space_group_name_H-M   'P 1'
#
loop_
_entity.id
_entity.type
_entity.pdbx_description
1 polymer ?
#
loop_
_entity_poly.entity_id
_entity_poly.type
_entity_poly.pdbx_seq_one_letter_code
_entity_poly.pdbx_strand_id
1 'polypeptide(L)'
;MSEISPTTEIVVCLKWVFQVNEPSDARFAGMSPADHAALELALQCAEHIGGEVTAVTVGPLAADTVLREALACGVAHAVRIDAPTATDSADVATMIASTADKASWIWCGDYSTDNGSGSVPSFLAADLQARQALGVINVSFEGEGVSATRRIDGGRREVLDVRAPAVISVEGATARLRRASLAALRTAATAAIDVVTPATPIRTTQHTVHTYRPRARALAAPSASDALDRVRALTMSGATATAQHDVETLAPADAAARIVDALRDWGYL
;
A
#
# COMPACT_ATOMS: atom_id res chain seq x y z
N MET A 1 -33.96 -23.70 12.26
CA MET A 1 -33.73 -22.50 11.46
C MET A 1 -32.25 -22.18 11.67
N SER A 2 -31.39 -22.54 10.71
CA SER A 2 -29.99 -22.18 10.77
C SER A 2 -29.89 -20.67 10.48
N GLU A 3 -29.47 -19.90 11.47
CA GLU A 3 -29.07 -18.50 11.24
C GLU A 3 -27.92 -18.53 10.25
N ILE A 4 -28.17 -18.03 9.04
CA ILE A 4 -27.10 -17.73 8.08
C ILE A 4 -26.35 -16.57 8.71
N SER A 5 -25.18 -16.85 9.31
CA SER A 5 -24.26 -15.80 9.73
C SER A 5 -23.99 -14.92 8.51
N PRO A 6 -23.98 -13.60 8.63
CA PRO A 6 -23.65 -12.73 7.51
C PRO A 6 -22.28 -13.12 6.98
N THR A 7 -22.20 -13.40 5.68
CA THR A 7 -20.94 -13.75 5.03
C THR A 7 -19.96 -12.58 5.24
N THR A 8 -18.81 -12.87 5.82
CA THR A 8 -17.79 -11.83 6.06
C THR A 8 -17.24 -11.35 4.73
N GLU A 9 -17.37 -10.06 4.47
CA GLU A 9 -16.85 -9.45 3.24
C GLU A 9 -15.38 -9.11 3.40
N ILE A 10 -14.57 -9.64 2.49
CA ILE A 10 -13.12 -9.41 2.40
C ILE A 10 -12.84 -8.73 1.07
N VAL A 11 -12.14 -7.63 1.11
CA VAL A 11 -11.74 -6.89 -0.10
C VAL A 11 -10.24 -6.99 -0.29
N VAL A 12 -9.80 -7.21 -1.52
CA VAL A 12 -8.39 -7.05 -1.92
C VAL A 12 -8.28 -5.93 -2.95
N CYS A 13 -7.42 -4.96 -2.66
CA CYS A 13 -7.14 -3.85 -3.56
C CYS A 13 -5.94 -4.21 -4.43
N LEU A 14 -6.15 -4.20 -5.74
CA LEU A 14 -5.15 -4.57 -6.73
C LEU A 14 -4.86 -3.38 -7.65
N LYS A 15 -3.62 -3.16 -8.00
CA LYS A 15 -3.24 -2.08 -8.90
C LYS A 15 -2.64 -2.64 -10.19
N TRP A 16 -3.18 -2.18 -11.31
CA TRP A 16 -2.58 -2.41 -12.62
C TRP A 16 -1.46 -1.40 -12.85
N VAL A 17 -0.24 -1.88 -13.05
CA VAL A 17 0.95 -1.04 -13.22
C VAL A 17 1.79 -1.50 -14.40
N PHE A 18 2.46 -0.57 -15.05
CA PHE A 18 3.50 -0.88 -16.03
C PHE A 18 4.78 -1.34 -15.34
N GLN A 19 5.52 -2.24 -15.99
CA GLN A 19 6.86 -2.60 -15.53
C GLN A 19 7.79 -1.39 -15.65
N VAL A 20 8.64 -1.18 -14.65
CA VAL A 20 9.55 -0.02 -14.58
C VAL A 20 10.45 0.08 -15.81
N ASN A 21 10.88 -1.06 -16.38
CA ASN A 21 11.78 -1.11 -17.52
C ASN A 21 11.05 -1.03 -18.88
N GLU A 22 9.72 -1.15 -18.90
CA GLU A 22 8.90 -1.15 -20.11
C GLU A 22 7.62 -0.30 -19.91
N PRO A 23 7.75 1.00 -19.61
CA PRO A 23 6.62 1.83 -19.18
C PRO A 23 5.60 2.11 -20.29
N SER A 24 5.88 1.75 -21.53
CA SER A 24 4.97 1.94 -22.67
C SER A 24 4.39 0.64 -23.21
N ASP A 25 4.83 -0.53 -22.72
CA ASP A 25 4.37 -1.83 -23.23
C ASP A 25 3.38 -2.49 -22.27
N ALA A 26 2.09 -2.37 -22.62
CA ALA A 26 0.99 -2.94 -21.83
C ALA A 26 1.05 -4.47 -21.70
N ARG A 27 1.84 -5.18 -22.53
CA ARG A 27 1.99 -6.65 -22.43
C ARG A 27 2.70 -7.07 -21.15
N PHE A 28 3.50 -6.17 -20.57
CA PHE A 28 4.22 -6.40 -19.31
C PHE A 28 3.56 -5.70 -18.12
N ALA A 29 2.42 -5.04 -18.33
CA ALA A 29 1.66 -4.47 -17.24
C ALA A 29 0.90 -5.55 -16.46
N GLY A 30 0.79 -5.38 -15.15
CA GLY A 30 0.14 -6.35 -14.27
C GLY A 30 0.19 -5.96 -12.81
N MET A 31 -0.02 -6.91 -11.92
CA MET A 31 0.08 -6.71 -10.48
C MET A 31 1.54 -6.64 -10.00
N SER A 32 1.76 -5.87 -8.95
CA SER A 32 3.04 -5.88 -8.22
C SER A 32 3.21 -7.18 -7.40
N PRO A 33 4.43 -7.54 -7.00
CA PRO A 33 4.63 -8.64 -6.05
C PRO A 33 3.90 -8.43 -4.72
N ALA A 34 3.74 -7.17 -4.29
CA ALA A 34 3.00 -6.85 -3.07
C ALA A 34 1.49 -7.10 -3.24
N ASP A 35 0.92 -6.77 -4.40
CA ASP A 35 -0.48 -7.10 -4.70
C ASP A 35 -0.71 -8.60 -4.83
N HIS A 36 0.23 -9.35 -5.39
CA HIS A 36 0.18 -10.82 -5.41
C HIS A 36 0.14 -11.40 -3.99
N ALA A 37 0.97 -10.88 -3.07
CA ALA A 37 0.96 -11.31 -1.68
C ALA A 37 -0.34 -10.94 -0.98
N ALA A 38 -0.87 -9.73 -1.21
CA ALA A 38 -2.14 -9.28 -0.67
C ALA A 38 -3.31 -10.15 -1.15
N LEU A 39 -3.34 -10.50 -2.43
CA LEU A 39 -4.35 -11.38 -3.01
C LEU A 39 -4.32 -12.77 -2.36
N GLU A 40 -3.14 -13.37 -2.22
CA GLU A 40 -3.01 -14.68 -1.57
C GLU A 40 -3.49 -14.65 -0.11
N LEU A 41 -3.11 -13.61 0.64
CA LEU A 41 -3.51 -13.47 2.04
C LEU A 41 -5.00 -13.19 2.21
N ALA A 42 -5.62 -12.44 1.29
CA ALA A 42 -7.06 -12.26 1.27
C ALA A 42 -7.80 -13.60 1.05
N LEU A 43 -7.31 -14.43 0.14
CA LEU A 43 -7.87 -15.77 -0.10
C LEU A 43 -7.68 -16.69 1.11
N GLN A 44 -6.50 -16.68 1.75
CA GLN A 44 -6.26 -17.44 2.98
C GLN A 44 -7.14 -16.94 4.14
N CYS A 45 -7.35 -15.63 4.24
CA CYS A 45 -8.26 -15.05 5.20
C CYS A 45 -9.69 -15.60 5.00
N ALA A 46 -10.18 -15.61 3.76
CA ALA A 46 -11.50 -16.14 3.43
C ALA A 46 -11.63 -17.65 3.76
N GLU A 47 -10.60 -18.41 3.46
CA GLU A 47 -10.53 -19.84 3.80
C GLU A 47 -10.59 -20.07 5.32
N HIS A 48 -9.95 -19.19 6.10
CA HIS A 48 -9.89 -19.30 7.56
C HIS A 48 -11.20 -18.91 8.25
N ILE A 49 -11.82 -17.78 7.84
CA ILE A 49 -13.02 -17.24 8.51
C ILE A 49 -14.33 -17.60 7.81
N GLY A 50 -14.28 -18.27 6.65
CA GLY A 50 -15.49 -18.66 5.89
C GLY A 50 -16.14 -17.49 5.13
N GLY A 51 -15.34 -16.53 4.62
CA GLY A 51 -15.78 -15.36 3.86
C GLY A 51 -15.64 -15.50 2.35
N GLU A 52 -16.05 -14.46 1.64
CA GLU A 52 -15.84 -14.30 0.21
C GLU A 52 -14.92 -13.10 -0.09
N VAL A 53 -14.09 -13.22 -1.14
CA VAL A 53 -13.17 -12.16 -1.53
C VAL A 53 -13.69 -11.41 -2.74
N THR A 54 -13.75 -10.09 -2.63
CA THR A 54 -13.99 -9.16 -3.74
C THR A 54 -12.67 -8.47 -4.12
N ALA A 55 -12.24 -8.61 -5.36
CA ALA A 55 -11.10 -7.85 -5.88
C ALA A 55 -11.56 -6.50 -6.42
N VAL A 56 -10.90 -5.43 -5.99
CA VAL A 56 -11.18 -4.06 -6.42
C VAL A 56 -9.93 -3.45 -7.07
N THR A 57 -10.12 -2.82 -8.23
CA THR A 57 -9.07 -2.00 -8.86
C THR A 57 -9.62 -0.64 -9.27
N VAL A 58 -8.80 0.39 -9.18
CA VAL A 58 -9.09 1.73 -9.71
C VAL A 58 -8.21 1.96 -10.92
N GLY A 59 -8.82 2.09 -12.09
CA GLY A 59 -8.05 2.25 -13.32
C GLY A 59 -8.88 2.16 -14.61
N PRO A 60 -8.22 2.29 -15.76
CA PRO A 60 -8.84 2.18 -17.07
C PRO A 60 -9.23 0.75 -17.41
N LEU A 61 -9.91 0.54 -18.54
CA LEU A 61 -10.33 -0.78 -19.02
C LEU A 61 -9.19 -1.83 -19.02
N ALA A 62 -7.95 -1.42 -19.31
CA ALA A 62 -6.79 -2.32 -19.28
C ALA A 62 -6.53 -2.96 -17.88
N ALA A 63 -6.99 -2.32 -16.81
CA ALA A 63 -6.90 -2.85 -15.45
C ALA A 63 -7.77 -4.10 -15.22
N ASP A 64 -8.71 -4.43 -16.12
CA ASP A 64 -9.45 -5.70 -16.05
C ASP A 64 -8.52 -6.93 -16.06
N THR A 65 -7.31 -6.80 -16.58
CA THR A 65 -6.34 -7.90 -16.63
C THR A 65 -5.98 -8.42 -15.23
N VAL A 66 -5.78 -7.52 -14.26
CA VAL A 66 -5.46 -7.91 -12.87
C VAL A 66 -6.68 -8.53 -12.17
N LEU A 67 -7.88 -8.06 -12.49
CA LEU A 67 -9.11 -8.64 -11.95
C LEU A 67 -9.37 -10.05 -12.50
N ARG A 68 -9.09 -10.29 -13.78
CA ARG A 68 -9.18 -11.61 -14.38
C ARG A 68 -8.19 -12.60 -13.79
N GLU A 69 -6.98 -12.14 -13.46
CA GLU A 69 -6.01 -12.95 -12.75
C GLU A 69 -6.50 -13.29 -11.33
N ALA A 70 -7.07 -12.32 -10.61
CA ALA A 70 -7.65 -12.54 -9.28
C ALA A 70 -8.82 -13.55 -9.32
N LEU A 71 -9.73 -13.40 -10.28
CA LEU A 71 -10.84 -14.35 -10.48
C LEU A 71 -10.32 -15.78 -10.78
N ALA A 72 -9.27 -15.91 -11.58
CA ALA A 72 -8.65 -17.19 -11.87
C ALA A 72 -8.00 -17.84 -10.64
N CYS A 73 -7.54 -17.03 -9.67
CA CYS A 73 -6.99 -17.49 -8.39
C CYS A 73 -8.06 -17.83 -7.34
N GLY A 74 -9.34 -17.53 -7.59
CA GLY A 74 -10.44 -17.95 -6.72
C GLY A 74 -11.19 -16.81 -6.03
N VAL A 75 -10.99 -15.57 -6.44
CA VAL A 75 -11.82 -14.44 -6.00
C VAL A 75 -13.26 -14.62 -6.49
N ALA A 76 -14.25 -14.33 -5.65
CA ALA A 76 -15.65 -14.50 -5.98
C ALA A 76 -16.20 -13.37 -6.86
N HIS A 77 -15.82 -12.13 -6.58
CA HIS A 77 -16.31 -10.94 -7.24
C HIS A 77 -15.16 -10.02 -7.67
N ALA A 78 -15.35 -9.31 -8.78
CA ALA A 78 -14.38 -8.38 -9.32
C ALA A 78 -15.03 -7.05 -9.67
N VAL A 79 -14.49 -5.95 -9.16
CA VAL A 79 -15.00 -4.60 -9.36
C VAL A 79 -13.90 -3.70 -9.90
N ARG A 80 -14.15 -3.04 -11.02
CA ARG A 80 -13.31 -1.97 -11.55
C ARG A 80 -13.99 -0.61 -11.33
N ILE A 81 -13.30 0.27 -10.65
CA ILE A 81 -13.70 1.67 -10.55
C ILE A 81 -13.00 2.41 -11.68
N ASP A 82 -13.79 2.94 -12.61
CA ASP A 82 -13.28 3.54 -13.86
C ASP A 82 -12.63 4.89 -13.57
N ALA A 83 -11.31 4.96 -13.71
CA ALA A 83 -10.53 6.18 -13.45
C ALA A 83 -9.23 6.19 -14.26
N PRO A 84 -8.65 7.39 -14.50
CA PRO A 84 -7.32 7.50 -15.09
C PRO A 84 -6.22 6.88 -14.22
N THR A 85 -5.15 6.39 -14.85
CA THR A 85 -3.98 5.84 -14.12
C THR A 85 -3.26 6.85 -13.23
N ALA A 86 -3.36 8.14 -13.54
CA ALA A 86 -2.75 9.24 -12.79
C ALA A 86 -3.64 9.78 -11.65
N THR A 87 -4.64 9.01 -11.21
CA THR A 87 -5.50 9.40 -10.09
C THR A 87 -4.70 9.45 -8.79
N ASP A 88 -4.92 10.50 -8.00
CA ASP A 88 -4.24 10.70 -6.72
C ASP A 88 -4.59 9.61 -5.70
N SER A 89 -3.65 9.26 -4.83
CA SER A 89 -3.80 8.18 -3.85
C SER A 89 -4.98 8.42 -2.88
N ALA A 90 -5.23 9.67 -2.50
CA ALA A 90 -6.36 10.01 -1.63
C ALA A 90 -7.71 9.80 -2.36
N ASP A 91 -7.80 10.23 -3.62
CA ASP A 91 -9.01 10.02 -4.42
C ASP A 91 -9.24 8.52 -4.70
N VAL A 92 -8.17 7.76 -4.98
CA VAL A 92 -8.24 6.29 -5.12
C VAL A 92 -8.80 5.65 -3.84
N ALA A 93 -8.31 6.05 -2.66
CA ALA A 93 -8.78 5.52 -1.40
C ALA A 93 -10.27 5.83 -1.16
N THR A 94 -10.69 7.08 -1.40
CA THR A 94 -12.11 7.48 -1.25
C THR A 94 -13.03 6.69 -2.20
N MET A 95 -12.59 6.44 -3.44
CA MET A 95 -13.34 5.62 -4.38
C MET A 95 -13.48 4.17 -3.90
N ILE A 96 -12.39 3.57 -3.42
CA ILE A 96 -12.41 2.22 -2.87
C ILE A 96 -13.29 2.17 -1.62
N ALA A 97 -13.18 3.16 -0.71
CA ALA A 97 -13.97 3.22 0.51
C ALA A 97 -15.47 3.23 0.22
N SER A 98 -15.90 3.94 -0.83
CA SER A 98 -17.32 3.97 -1.23
C SER A 98 -17.86 2.63 -1.76
N THR A 99 -16.96 1.75 -2.22
CA THR A 99 -17.28 0.42 -2.74
C THR A 99 -17.14 -0.67 -1.67
N ALA A 100 -16.25 -0.46 -0.71
CA ALA A 100 -15.86 -1.41 0.32
C ALA A 100 -16.35 -1.01 1.73
N ASP A 101 -17.45 -0.27 1.83
CA ASP A 101 -17.95 0.30 3.09
C ASP A 101 -18.41 -0.76 4.12
N LYS A 102 -18.69 -1.98 3.66
CA LYS A 102 -19.08 -3.13 4.49
C LYS A 102 -17.96 -4.13 4.74
N ALA A 103 -16.79 -3.90 4.14
CA ALA A 103 -15.70 -4.84 4.26
C ALA A 103 -15.18 -4.94 5.70
N SER A 104 -15.08 -6.16 6.20
CA SER A 104 -14.46 -6.45 7.50
C SER A 104 -12.95 -6.47 7.40
N TRP A 105 -12.40 -6.96 6.29
CA TRP A 105 -10.98 -7.06 6.03
C TRP A 105 -10.63 -6.50 4.66
N ILE A 106 -9.67 -5.60 4.61
CA ILE A 106 -9.17 -5.03 3.36
C ILE A 106 -7.67 -5.29 3.27
N TRP A 107 -7.25 -5.95 2.20
CA TRP A 107 -5.87 -6.32 1.92
C TRP A 107 -5.32 -5.48 0.78
N CYS A 108 -4.12 -4.95 0.95
CA CYS A 108 -3.43 -4.12 -0.03
C CYS A 108 -1.96 -4.54 -0.15
N GLY A 109 -1.34 -4.30 -1.29
CA GLY A 109 0.12 -4.23 -1.37
C GLY A 109 0.64 -3.00 -0.60
N ASP A 110 1.83 -3.09 -0.03
CA ASP A 110 2.44 -2.00 0.75
C ASP A 110 2.95 -0.86 -0.15
N TYR A 111 3.26 -1.15 -1.41
CA TYR A 111 3.67 -0.15 -2.40
C TYR A 111 3.39 -0.61 -3.83
N SER A 112 3.31 0.34 -4.76
CA SER A 112 3.24 0.09 -6.20
C SER A 112 4.57 0.36 -6.88
N THR A 113 4.86 -0.36 -7.96
CA THR A 113 6.13 -0.24 -8.69
C THR A 113 6.24 1.04 -9.53
N ASP A 114 5.15 1.79 -9.70
CA ASP A 114 5.12 3.08 -10.41
C ASP A 114 5.42 4.27 -9.49
N ASN A 115 4.55 4.57 -8.53
CA ASN A 115 4.67 5.74 -7.65
C ASN A 115 5.37 5.40 -6.31
N GLY A 116 5.26 4.17 -5.84
CA GLY A 116 5.95 3.68 -4.65
C GLY A 116 5.54 4.35 -3.34
N SER A 117 4.44 5.11 -3.30
CA SER A 117 4.07 5.89 -2.12
C SER A 117 3.52 5.05 -0.97
N GLY A 118 2.88 3.91 -1.26
CA GLY A 118 2.23 3.08 -0.24
C GLY A 118 1.15 3.78 0.57
N SER A 119 0.61 4.91 0.09
CA SER A 119 -0.26 5.77 0.90
C SER A 119 -1.75 5.41 0.82
N VAL A 120 -2.20 4.71 -0.22
CA VAL A 120 -3.60 4.31 -0.38
C VAL A 120 -4.15 3.57 0.84
N PRO A 121 -3.46 2.54 1.42
CA PRO A 121 -3.97 1.84 2.59
C PRO A 121 -4.21 2.74 3.80
N SER A 122 -3.36 3.75 4.02
CA SER A 122 -3.51 4.70 5.14
C SER A 122 -4.73 5.61 4.95
N PHE A 123 -4.93 6.15 3.74
CA PHE A 123 -6.12 6.96 3.43
C PHE A 123 -7.39 6.13 3.54
N LEU A 124 -7.35 4.91 3.01
CA LEU A 124 -8.49 3.99 3.07
C LEU A 124 -8.89 3.64 4.50
N ALA A 125 -7.91 3.37 5.37
CA ALA A 125 -8.18 3.12 6.79
C ALA A 125 -8.80 4.35 7.48
N ALA A 126 -8.36 5.55 7.12
CA ALA A 126 -8.92 6.80 7.66
C ALA A 126 -10.36 7.03 7.16
N ASP A 127 -10.62 6.87 5.86
CA ASP A 127 -11.94 7.07 5.27
C ASP A 127 -12.98 6.09 5.85
N LEU A 128 -12.58 4.85 6.10
CA LEU A 128 -13.43 3.79 6.67
C LEU A 128 -13.44 3.76 8.21
N GLN A 129 -12.65 4.61 8.86
CA GLN A 129 -12.43 4.56 10.32
C GLN A 129 -12.02 3.16 10.81
N ALA A 130 -11.29 2.43 9.99
CA ALA A 130 -10.83 1.09 10.25
C ALA A 130 -9.46 1.08 10.94
N ARG A 131 -9.13 -0.01 11.61
CA ARG A 131 -7.77 -0.28 12.11
C ARG A 131 -6.81 -0.43 10.95
N GLN A 132 -5.53 -0.18 11.20
CA GLN A 132 -4.52 -0.34 10.15
C GLN A 132 -3.31 -1.14 10.63
N ALA A 133 -2.80 -2.03 9.76
CA ALA A 133 -1.52 -2.71 9.92
C ALA A 133 -0.74 -2.60 8.61
N LEU A 134 0.25 -1.71 8.57
CA LEU A 134 0.92 -1.31 7.34
C LEU A 134 2.36 -1.83 7.27
N GLY A 135 2.79 -2.25 6.06
CA GLY A 135 4.13 -2.78 5.82
C GLY A 135 4.36 -4.10 6.55
N VAL A 136 3.37 -4.98 6.52
CA VAL A 136 3.41 -6.27 7.20
C VAL A 136 4.31 -7.25 6.45
N ILE A 137 5.19 -7.94 7.18
CA ILE A 137 6.16 -8.91 6.64
C ILE A 137 5.82 -10.36 6.96
N ASN A 138 4.89 -10.57 7.89
CA ASN A 138 4.39 -11.92 8.23
C ASN A 138 2.99 -11.83 8.79
N VAL A 139 2.16 -12.80 8.43
CA VAL A 139 0.75 -12.91 8.83
C VAL A 139 0.48 -14.31 9.35
N SER A 140 -0.24 -14.41 10.48
CA SER A 140 -0.89 -15.65 10.92
C SER A 140 -2.33 -15.36 11.30
N PHE A 141 -3.21 -16.32 11.02
CA PHE A 141 -4.65 -16.22 11.33
C PHE A 141 -4.91 -16.92 12.66
N GLU A 142 -5.51 -16.22 13.62
CA GLU A 142 -5.76 -16.72 14.97
C GLU A 142 -7.21 -16.40 15.40
N GLY A 143 -8.04 -17.44 15.48
CA GLY A 143 -9.47 -17.25 15.77
C GLY A 143 -10.12 -16.33 14.73
N GLU A 144 -10.74 -15.24 15.16
CA GLU A 144 -11.35 -14.23 14.27
C GLU A 144 -10.40 -13.06 13.97
N GLY A 145 -9.15 -13.14 14.38
CA GLY A 145 -8.16 -12.07 14.24
C GLY A 145 -6.98 -12.43 13.35
N VAL A 146 -6.15 -11.44 13.11
CA VAL A 146 -4.91 -11.55 12.36
C VAL A 146 -3.76 -11.10 13.24
N SER A 147 -2.77 -11.98 13.45
CA SER A 147 -1.49 -11.59 14.03
C SER A 147 -0.56 -11.14 12.90
N ALA A 148 -0.21 -9.86 12.90
CA ALA A 148 0.58 -9.23 11.85
C ALA A 148 1.93 -8.76 12.41
N THR A 149 3.03 -9.21 11.79
CA THR A 149 4.38 -8.75 12.14
C THR A 149 4.85 -7.71 11.15
N ARG A 150 5.32 -6.57 11.61
CA ARG A 150 5.98 -5.56 10.78
C ARG A 150 7.39 -5.26 11.25
N ARG A 151 8.20 -4.74 10.34
CA ARG A 151 9.56 -4.28 10.62
C ARG A 151 9.53 -2.82 11.03
N ILE A 152 10.28 -2.48 12.06
CA ILE A 152 10.51 -1.11 12.49
C ILE A 152 12.00 -0.82 12.56
N ASP A 153 12.35 0.45 12.72
CA ASP A 153 13.74 0.90 12.70
C ASP A 153 14.63 0.16 13.72
N GLY A 154 15.91 0.05 13.38
CA GLY A 154 16.91 -0.61 14.21
C GLY A 154 16.78 -2.14 14.24
N GLY A 155 16.16 -2.75 13.22
CA GLY A 155 16.01 -4.21 13.10
C GLY A 155 14.97 -4.81 14.06
N ARG A 156 14.24 -3.97 14.76
CA ARG A 156 13.15 -4.40 15.65
C ARG A 156 11.93 -4.87 14.85
N ARG A 157 11.12 -5.69 15.47
CA ARG A 157 9.84 -6.16 14.94
C ARG A 157 8.73 -5.83 15.93
N GLU A 158 7.58 -5.54 15.40
CA GLU A 158 6.35 -5.33 16.15
C GLU A 158 5.33 -6.38 15.70
N VAL A 159 4.66 -6.98 16.66
CA VAL A 159 3.57 -7.93 16.44
C VAL A 159 2.27 -7.26 16.85
N LEU A 160 1.34 -7.17 15.94
CA LEU A 160 0.04 -6.53 16.12
C LEU A 160 -1.05 -7.60 16.16
N ASP A 161 -1.92 -7.57 17.16
CA ASP A 161 -3.21 -8.28 17.15
C ASP A 161 -4.24 -7.39 16.46
N VAL A 162 -4.58 -7.74 15.22
CA VAL A 162 -5.46 -6.94 14.37
C VAL A 162 -6.85 -7.57 14.37
N ARG A 163 -7.86 -6.73 14.63
CA ARG A 163 -9.29 -7.11 14.65
C ARG A 163 -10.04 -6.31 13.60
N ALA A 164 -11.04 -6.93 12.99
CA ALA A 164 -11.94 -6.25 12.05
C ALA A 164 -12.72 -5.07 12.72
N PRO A 165 -13.10 -4.04 11.97
CA PRO A 165 -12.71 -3.78 10.59
C PRO A 165 -11.26 -3.30 10.48
N ALA A 166 -10.52 -3.76 9.48
CA ALA A 166 -9.11 -3.46 9.35
C ALA A 166 -8.63 -3.38 7.90
N VAL A 167 -7.67 -2.49 7.65
CA VAL A 167 -6.88 -2.38 6.42
C VAL A 167 -5.46 -2.88 6.70
N ILE A 168 -5.02 -3.86 5.93
CA ILE A 168 -3.69 -4.48 6.09
C ILE A 168 -2.93 -4.31 4.77
N SER A 169 -1.72 -3.74 4.83
CA SER A 169 -0.83 -3.74 3.69
C SER A 169 0.38 -4.63 3.91
N VAL A 170 0.78 -5.36 2.89
CA VAL A 170 1.80 -6.42 2.99
C VAL A 170 2.92 -6.25 1.99
N GLU A 171 4.15 -6.60 2.41
CA GLU A 171 5.32 -6.66 1.53
C GLU A 171 5.20 -7.83 0.55
N GLY A 172 5.79 -7.71 -0.64
CA GLY A 172 5.69 -8.72 -1.70
C GLY A 172 6.32 -10.08 -1.37
N ALA A 173 7.16 -10.16 -0.33
CA ALA A 173 7.74 -11.42 0.13
C ALA A 173 6.90 -12.14 1.20
N THR A 174 5.80 -11.55 1.66
CA THR A 174 4.97 -12.05 2.77
C THR A 174 4.24 -13.34 2.40
N ALA A 175 3.78 -13.44 1.16
CA ALA A 175 3.12 -14.64 0.64
C ALA A 175 3.42 -14.83 -0.85
N ARG A 176 3.26 -16.05 -1.32
CA ARG A 176 3.38 -16.39 -2.75
C ARG A 176 2.00 -16.74 -3.29
N LEU A 177 1.54 -15.99 -4.30
CA LEU A 177 0.26 -16.24 -4.94
C LEU A 177 0.16 -17.67 -5.48
N ARG A 178 -0.95 -18.31 -5.21
CA ARG A 178 -1.30 -19.63 -5.73
C ARG A 178 -1.41 -19.62 -7.26
N ARG A 179 -1.17 -20.74 -7.87
CA ARG A 179 -1.31 -20.88 -9.33
C ARG A 179 -2.75 -21.18 -9.71
N ALA A 180 -3.29 -20.40 -10.63
CA ALA A 180 -4.57 -20.70 -11.25
C ALA A 180 -4.45 -21.92 -12.18
N SER A 181 -5.48 -22.76 -12.22
CA SER A 181 -5.58 -23.83 -13.20
C SER A 181 -5.93 -23.28 -14.59
N LEU A 182 -5.60 -24.00 -15.66
CA LEU A 182 -5.98 -23.60 -17.01
C LEU A 182 -7.51 -23.48 -17.17
N ALA A 183 -8.28 -24.32 -16.49
CA ALA A 183 -9.73 -24.24 -16.48
C ALA A 183 -10.22 -22.95 -15.82
N ALA A 184 -9.65 -22.58 -14.67
CA ALA A 184 -9.97 -21.35 -13.98
C ALA A 184 -9.62 -20.09 -14.82
N LEU A 185 -8.45 -20.09 -15.48
CA LEU A 185 -8.06 -19.01 -16.40
C LEU A 185 -9.06 -18.83 -17.55
N ARG A 186 -9.55 -19.93 -18.13
CA ARG A 186 -10.57 -19.89 -19.21
C ARG A 186 -11.91 -19.35 -18.71
N THR A 187 -12.34 -19.75 -17.53
CA THR A 187 -13.57 -19.24 -16.90
C THR A 187 -13.43 -17.74 -16.59
N ALA A 188 -12.33 -17.34 -15.98
CA ALA A 188 -12.06 -15.96 -15.62
C ALA A 188 -11.98 -15.02 -16.85
N ALA A 189 -11.55 -15.54 -18.01
CA ALA A 189 -11.45 -14.77 -19.24
C ALA A 189 -12.79 -14.14 -19.69
N THR A 190 -13.91 -14.79 -19.36
CA THR A 190 -15.27 -14.36 -19.75
C THR A 190 -16.15 -14.02 -18.54
N ALA A 191 -15.61 -14.11 -17.33
CA ALA A 191 -16.35 -13.76 -16.11
C ALA A 191 -16.76 -12.29 -16.10
N ALA A 192 -17.88 -11.99 -15.48
CA ALA A 192 -18.34 -10.61 -15.29
C ALA A 192 -17.36 -9.84 -14.39
N ILE A 193 -17.14 -8.58 -14.75
CA ILE A 193 -16.44 -7.58 -13.94
C ILE A 193 -17.43 -6.42 -13.80
N ASP A 194 -17.76 -6.09 -12.56
CA ASP A 194 -18.61 -4.94 -12.28
C ASP A 194 -17.82 -3.66 -12.50
N VAL A 195 -18.43 -2.69 -13.20
CA VAL A 195 -17.80 -1.40 -13.48
C VAL A 195 -18.55 -0.30 -12.76
N VAL A 196 -17.83 0.39 -11.88
CA VAL A 196 -18.34 1.53 -11.12
C VAL A 196 -17.78 2.82 -11.69
N THR A 197 -18.64 3.77 -11.99
CA THR A 197 -18.23 5.14 -12.36
C THR A 197 -18.23 5.98 -11.08
N PRO A 198 -17.11 6.64 -10.73
CA PRO A 198 -17.04 7.48 -9.54
C PRO A 198 -18.10 8.60 -9.58
N ALA A 199 -18.83 8.76 -8.48
CA ALA A 199 -19.81 9.84 -8.35
C ALA A 199 -19.14 11.21 -8.10
N THR A 200 -17.93 11.22 -7.53
CA THR A 200 -17.17 12.44 -7.24
C THR A 200 -16.23 12.76 -8.39
N PRO A 201 -16.15 14.01 -8.84
CA PRO A 201 -15.16 14.41 -9.84
C PRO A 201 -13.74 14.10 -9.37
N ILE A 202 -12.96 13.41 -10.21
CA ILE A 202 -11.56 13.11 -9.94
C ILE A 202 -10.79 14.42 -9.96
N ARG A 203 -10.10 14.74 -8.87
CA ARG A 203 -9.22 15.90 -8.83
C ARG A 203 -7.98 15.59 -9.65
N THR A 204 -7.80 16.32 -10.74
CA THR A 204 -6.57 16.24 -11.51
C THR A 204 -5.55 17.17 -10.86
N THR A 205 -4.68 16.63 -10.04
CA THR A 205 -3.55 17.40 -9.52
C THR A 205 -2.53 17.56 -10.63
N GLN A 206 -2.30 18.80 -11.06
CA GLN A 206 -1.22 19.07 -12.01
C GLN A 206 0.11 18.96 -11.27
N HIS A 207 0.81 17.88 -11.49
CA HIS A 207 2.18 17.71 -10.99
C HIS A 207 3.15 18.36 -11.97
N THR A 208 3.96 19.28 -11.47
CA THR A 208 5.10 19.79 -12.22
C THR A 208 6.34 18.95 -11.90
N VAL A 209 6.80 18.23 -12.91
CA VAL A 209 8.02 17.40 -12.76
C VAL A 209 9.23 18.30 -12.98
N HIS A 210 10.04 18.43 -11.96
CA HIS A 210 11.33 19.11 -12.03
C HIS A 210 12.48 18.11 -11.96
N THR A 211 13.58 18.40 -12.65
CA THR A 211 14.80 17.61 -12.51
C THR A 211 15.28 17.67 -11.06
N TYR A 212 15.45 16.52 -10.43
CA TYR A 212 15.99 16.45 -9.07
C TYR A 212 17.39 17.06 -9.03
N ARG A 213 17.54 18.10 -8.24
CA ARG A 213 18.82 18.72 -7.93
C ARG A 213 19.10 18.54 -6.44
N PRO A 214 20.00 17.62 -6.05
CA PRO A 214 20.37 17.48 -4.66
C PRO A 214 20.89 18.81 -4.13
N ARG A 215 20.36 19.29 -3.01
CA ARG A 215 20.90 20.48 -2.34
C ARG A 215 22.31 20.15 -1.87
N ALA A 216 23.29 20.97 -2.26
CA ALA A 216 24.63 20.87 -1.72
C ALA A 216 24.57 21.11 -0.19
N ARG A 217 24.91 20.08 0.59
CA ARG A 217 25.14 20.25 2.02
C ARG A 217 26.51 20.89 2.20
N ALA A 218 26.55 22.17 2.54
CA ALA A 218 27.77 22.80 3.01
C ALA A 218 28.07 22.23 4.41
N LEU A 219 29.10 21.39 4.50
CA LEU A 219 29.65 21.01 5.81
C LEU A 219 30.46 22.20 6.34
N ALA A 220 30.19 22.59 7.59
CA ALA A 220 31.02 23.60 8.24
C ALA A 220 32.47 23.12 8.28
N ALA A 221 33.40 24.04 7.95
CA ALA A 221 34.80 23.70 8.02
C ALA A 221 35.19 23.30 9.45
N PRO A 222 35.91 22.18 9.66
CA PRO A 222 36.34 21.78 10.98
C PRO A 222 37.22 22.86 11.63
N SER A 223 36.94 23.18 12.88
CA SER A 223 37.59 24.26 13.63
C SER A 223 38.97 23.88 14.23
N ALA A 224 39.47 22.70 13.95
CA ALA A 224 40.75 22.23 14.49
C ALA A 224 41.94 23.02 13.95
N SER A 225 42.90 23.34 14.80
CA SER A 225 44.11 24.08 14.48
C SER A 225 45.12 23.26 13.65
N ASP A 226 45.17 21.94 13.83
CA ASP A 226 46.03 21.03 13.09
C ASP A 226 45.34 20.47 11.83
N ALA A 227 46.13 20.32 10.75
CA ALA A 227 45.63 19.80 9.48
C ALA A 227 45.17 18.34 9.57
N LEU A 228 45.85 17.52 10.37
CA LEU A 228 45.51 16.12 10.56
C LEU A 228 44.20 15.97 11.29
N ASP A 229 43.96 16.79 12.30
CA ASP A 229 42.72 16.76 13.05
C ASP A 229 41.53 17.27 12.23
N ARG A 230 41.73 18.23 11.31
CA ARG A 230 40.72 18.64 10.34
C ARG A 230 40.38 17.51 9.36
N VAL A 231 41.36 16.75 8.88
CA VAL A 231 41.10 15.59 8.01
C VAL A 231 40.37 14.49 8.79
N ARG A 232 40.82 14.20 10.00
CA ARG A 232 40.09 13.23 10.89
C ARG A 232 38.66 13.66 11.13
N ALA A 233 38.41 14.90 11.46
CA ALA A 233 37.04 15.42 11.66
C ALA A 233 36.17 15.29 10.41
N LEU A 234 36.70 15.46 9.22
CA LEU A 234 36.00 15.28 7.97
C LEU A 234 35.73 13.81 7.64
N THR A 235 36.69 12.93 7.92
CA THR A 235 36.57 11.49 7.62
C THR A 235 35.80 10.71 8.68
N MET A 236 35.85 11.15 9.94
CA MET A 236 35.19 10.48 11.08
C MET A 236 33.83 11.10 11.41
N SER A 237 33.44 12.21 10.82
CA SER A 237 32.14 12.84 11.02
C SER A 237 30.94 11.96 10.61
N GLY A 238 31.21 10.90 9.83
CA GLY A 238 30.20 9.87 9.53
C GLY A 238 30.08 8.76 10.60
N ALA A 239 31.06 8.66 11.53
CA ALA A 239 31.11 7.53 12.47
C ALA A 239 30.72 7.89 13.93
N THR A 240 30.65 9.18 14.28
CA THR A 240 30.42 9.62 15.67
C THR A 240 29.37 10.72 15.86
N ALA A 241 28.76 11.21 14.83
CA ALA A 241 27.51 11.91 14.99
C ALA A 241 26.40 10.86 15.21
N THR A 242 26.26 10.39 16.44
CA THR A 242 24.91 10.10 16.95
C THR A 242 24.15 11.41 16.74
N ALA A 243 23.51 11.55 15.57
CA ALA A 243 22.52 12.57 15.38
C ALA A 243 21.57 12.35 16.54
N GLN A 244 21.62 13.27 17.51
CA GLN A 244 20.65 13.35 18.57
C GLN A 244 19.35 13.63 17.83
N HIS A 245 18.65 12.58 17.42
CA HIS A 245 17.33 12.71 16.88
C HIS A 245 16.48 13.12 18.07
N ASP A 246 16.11 14.38 18.14
CA ASP A 246 15.08 14.85 19.06
C ASP A 246 13.81 14.10 18.68
N VAL A 247 13.53 13.04 19.41
CA VAL A 247 12.30 12.27 19.26
C VAL A 247 11.24 12.96 20.10
N GLU A 248 10.37 13.67 19.42
CA GLU A 248 9.22 14.30 20.02
C GLU A 248 8.02 13.35 19.95
N THR A 249 7.43 13.02 21.10
CA THR A 249 6.23 12.19 21.15
C THR A 249 5.00 13.08 21.20
N LEU A 250 4.23 13.10 20.13
CA LEU A 250 3.05 13.96 19.95
C LEU A 250 1.79 13.11 19.74
N ALA A 251 0.63 13.70 20.02
CA ALA A 251 -0.62 13.14 19.56
C ALA A 251 -0.69 13.12 18.03
N PRO A 252 -1.40 12.17 17.39
CA PRO A 252 -1.36 12.00 15.92
C PRO A 252 -1.68 13.27 15.12
N ALA A 253 -2.64 14.08 15.58
CA ALA A 253 -3.00 15.34 14.92
C ALA A 253 -1.88 16.38 15.02
N ASP A 254 -1.23 16.49 16.18
CA ASP A 254 -0.14 17.45 16.42
C ASP A 254 1.12 17.00 15.65
N ALA A 255 1.39 15.69 15.58
CA ALA A 255 2.47 15.14 14.77
C ALA A 255 2.28 15.47 13.29
N ALA A 256 1.06 15.30 12.76
CA ALA A 256 0.74 15.65 11.39
C ALA A 256 0.94 17.15 11.11
N ALA A 257 0.45 18.02 11.99
CA ALA A 257 0.65 19.47 11.89
C ALA A 257 2.16 19.82 11.89
N ARG A 258 2.93 19.23 12.81
CA ARG A 258 4.37 19.44 12.92
C ARG A 258 5.14 19.04 11.67
N ILE A 259 4.74 17.92 11.02
CA ILE A 259 5.33 17.48 9.75
C ILE A 259 5.01 18.48 8.63
N VAL A 260 3.75 18.93 8.53
CA VAL A 260 3.33 19.90 7.52
C VAL A 260 4.09 21.22 7.66
N ASP A 261 4.26 21.72 8.89
CA ASP A 261 5.00 22.94 9.16
C ASP A 261 6.49 22.78 8.79
N ALA A 262 7.10 21.65 9.13
CA ALA A 262 8.47 21.37 8.72
C ALA A 262 8.64 21.31 7.19
N LEU A 263 7.69 20.74 6.48
CA LEU A 263 7.70 20.70 5.01
C LEU A 263 7.56 22.10 4.40
N ARG A 264 6.74 22.98 5.00
CA ARG A 264 6.63 24.40 4.60
C ARG A 264 7.94 25.15 4.84
N ASP A 265 8.53 25.01 6.02
CA ASP A 265 9.80 25.65 6.37
C ASP A 265 10.94 25.20 5.44
N TRP A 266 10.89 23.97 4.97
CA TRP A 266 11.85 23.42 4.00
C TRP A 266 11.53 23.78 2.55
N GLY A 267 10.35 24.40 2.29
CA GLY A 267 9.93 24.83 0.95
C GLY A 267 9.50 23.67 0.05
N TYR A 268 8.91 22.64 0.62
CA TYR A 268 8.30 21.53 -0.12
C TYR A 268 6.78 21.72 -0.33
N LEU A 269 6.17 22.59 0.48
CA LEU A 269 4.75 22.97 0.40
C LEU A 269 4.61 24.48 0.25
#